data_cf965c4142b94cbf760a17f8c67fe235
#
_entry.id   cf965c4142b94cbf760a17f8c67fe235
#
_cell.length_a   1.000
_cell.length_b   1.000
_cell.length_c   1.000
_cell.angle_alpha   90.00
_cell.angle_beta   90.00
_cell.angle_gamma   90.00
#
_symmetry.space_group_name_H-M   'P 1'
#
loop_
_entity.id
_entity.type
_entity.pdbx_description
1 polymer ?
#
loop_
_entity_poly.entity_id
_entity_poly.type
_entity_poly.pdbx_seq_one_letter_code
_entity_poly.pdbx_strand_id
1 'polypeptide(L)'
;MRFTIRPEVPKETVDAIVAGMSAQSSTSDSDGLFGRDVGGEFQFAAVSRFESLEQYEAMMNDPEHLEMDRMGLPLISRFVSFDIVDDFDPAVVDEIHQIHQRRFDAHPDLVELIDTLDEYQGSAAPGKHAR
;
A
#
# COMPACT_ATOMS: atom_id res chain seq x y z
N MET A 1 3.89 0.66 -4.67
CA MET A 1 3.46 1.82 -3.87
C MET A 1 4.61 2.80 -3.66
N ARG A 2 4.29 4.07 -3.52
CA ARG A 2 5.24 5.13 -3.18
C ARG A 2 4.64 5.97 -2.07
N PHE A 3 5.44 6.40 -1.10
CA PHE A 3 4.89 7.16 0.03
C PHE A 3 5.90 8.12 0.67
N THR A 4 5.35 9.09 1.38
CA THR A 4 6.10 10.08 2.17
C THR A 4 5.57 10.07 3.60
N ILE A 5 6.45 9.97 4.56
CA ILE A 5 6.14 10.02 5.99
C ILE A 5 5.96 11.48 6.41
N ARG A 6 5.03 11.74 7.33
CA ARG A 6 4.78 13.08 7.88
C ARG A 6 6.06 13.66 8.49
N PRO A 7 6.38 14.94 8.24
CA PRO A 7 7.64 15.54 8.67
C PRO A 7 7.79 15.62 10.20
N GLU A 8 6.70 15.61 10.95
CA GLU A 8 6.71 15.63 12.41
C GLU A 8 7.01 14.27 13.07
N VAL A 9 7.04 13.18 12.30
CA VAL A 9 7.34 11.85 12.83
C VAL A 9 8.81 11.77 13.25
N PRO A 10 9.11 11.34 14.50
CA PRO A 10 10.48 11.26 14.98
C PRO A 10 11.35 10.34 14.14
N LYS A 11 12.65 10.69 14.01
CA LYS A 11 13.62 9.92 13.23
C LYS A 11 13.67 8.45 13.65
N GLU A 12 13.61 8.17 14.95
CA GLU A 12 13.64 6.80 15.48
C GLU A 12 12.44 5.98 14.98
N THR A 13 11.29 6.60 14.87
CA THR A 13 10.08 5.96 14.33
C THR A 13 10.24 5.70 12.83
N VAL A 14 10.77 6.65 12.07
CA VAL A 14 11.08 6.46 10.64
C VAL A 14 12.06 5.31 10.45
N ASP A 15 13.13 5.28 11.23
CA ASP A 15 14.13 4.21 11.15
C ASP A 15 13.52 2.82 11.46
N ALA A 16 12.61 2.75 12.42
CA ALA A 16 11.88 1.52 12.75
C ALA A 16 10.96 1.06 11.61
N ILE A 17 10.27 1.99 10.95
CA ILE A 17 9.43 1.69 9.77
C ILE A 17 10.29 1.12 8.64
N VAL A 18 11.39 1.78 8.33
CA VAL A 18 12.34 1.35 7.29
C VAL A 18 12.89 -0.04 7.60
N ALA A 19 13.31 -0.28 8.83
CA ALA A 19 13.83 -1.58 9.25
C ALA A 19 12.77 -2.70 9.13
N GLY A 20 11.54 -2.43 9.56
CA GLY A 20 10.41 -3.37 9.48
C GLY A 20 10.05 -3.73 8.04
N MET A 21 9.95 -2.74 7.17
CA MET A 21 9.62 -2.96 5.76
C MET A 21 10.75 -3.67 5.01
N SER A 22 12.00 -3.33 5.31
CA SER A 22 13.17 -4.00 4.73
C SER A 22 13.24 -5.48 5.14
N ALA A 23 12.97 -5.78 6.40
CA ALA A 23 12.93 -7.16 6.90
C ALA A 23 11.82 -7.97 6.23
N GLN A 24 10.63 -7.39 6.10
CA GLN A 24 9.49 -8.05 5.46
C GLN A 24 9.75 -8.35 3.99
N SER A 25 10.31 -7.43 3.23
CA SER A 25 10.63 -7.65 1.82
C SER A 25 11.70 -8.73 1.61
N SER A 26 12.54 -8.98 2.63
CA SER A 26 13.60 -10.01 2.58
C SER A 26 13.10 -11.41 2.92
N THR A 27 11.97 -11.54 3.62
CA THR A 27 11.48 -12.82 4.17
C THR A 27 10.21 -13.32 3.51
N SER A 28 9.54 -12.50 2.70
CA SER A 28 8.32 -12.92 2.03
C SER A 28 8.62 -13.84 0.84
N ASP A 29 7.80 -14.86 0.67
CA ASP A 29 7.78 -15.69 -0.54
C ASP A 29 7.38 -14.86 -1.77
N SER A 30 6.95 -13.62 -1.57
CA SER A 30 6.68 -12.67 -2.64
C SER A 30 7.98 -12.00 -3.08
N ASP A 31 8.17 -11.95 -4.38
CA ASP A 31 9.27 -11.27 -5.05
C ASP A 31 9.09 -9.75 -4.88
N GLY A 32 9.60 -9.21 -3.78
CA GLY A 32 9.39 -7.83 -3.36
C GLY A 32 10.67 -7.03 -3.20
N LEU A 33 10.58 -5.73 -3.42
CA LEU A 33 11.65 -4.76 -3.21
C LEU A 33 11.09 -3.56 -2.44
N PHE A 34 11.75 -3.21 -1.34
CA PHE A 34 11.53 -1.96 -0.63
C PHE A 34 12.81 -1.13 -0.63
N GLY A 35 12.68 0.18 -0.83
CA GLY A 35 13.84 1.05 -0.81
C GLY A 35 13.49 2.54 -0.84
N ARG A 36 14.54 3.33 -0.94
CA ARG A 36 14.44 4.79 -1.13
C ARG A 36 13.94 5.08 -2.55
N ASP A 37 12.96 5.97 -2.66
CA ASP A 37 12.51 6.50 -3.94
C ASP A 37 13.45 7.63 -4.38
N VAL A 38 14.15 7.42 -5.48
CA VAL A 38 15.13 8.37 -6.01
C VAL A 38 14.61 9.00 -7.30
N GLY A 39 14.66 10.32 -7.39
CA GLY A 39 14.28 11.06 -8.59
C GLY A 39 12.83 11.52 -8.64
N GLY A 40 12.05 11.34 -7.58
CA GLY A 40 10.66 11.75 -7.46
C GLY A 40 10.39 12.57 -6.19
N GLU A 41 9.13 12.79 -5.94
CA GLU A 41 8.65 13.58 -4.78
C GLU A 41 8.42 12.73 -3.53
N PHE A 42 8.57 11.41 -3.63
CA PHE A 42 8.32 10.48 -2.53
C PHE A 42 9.62 10.07 -1.87
N GLN A 43 9.55 9.69 -0.58
CA GLN A 43 10.71 9.23 0.17
C GLN A 43 11.01 7.76 -0.07
N PHE A 44 9.97 6.93 -0.11
CA PHE A 44 10.09 5.48 -0.16
C PHE A 44 9.20 4.87 -1.22
N ALA A 45 9.61 3.69 -1.70
CA ALA A 45 8.83 2.90 -2.63
C ALA A 45 8.95 1.41 -2.31
N ALA A 46 7.90 0.67 -2.63
CA ALA A 46 7.90 -0.78 -2.58
C ALA A 46 7.18 -1.34 -3.79
N VAL A 47 7.72 -2.42 -4.33
CA VAL A 47 7.15 -3.19 -5.43
C VAL A 47 7.08 -4.64 -5.01
N SER A 48 5.95 -5.29 -5.25
CA SER A 48 5.77 -6.73 -5.02
C SER A 48 5.17 -7.36 -6.27
N ARG A 49 5.62 -8.56 -6.59
CA ARG A 49 5.13 -9.33 -7.73
C ARG A 49 4.24 -10.46 -7.24
N PHE A 50 3.11 -10.65 -7.91
CA PHE A 50 2.18 -11.74 -7.66
C PHE A 50 1.93 -12.54 -8.94
N GLU A 51 1.77 -13.84 -8.79
CA GLU A 51 1.53 -14.74 -9.93
C GLU A 51 0.04 -14.83 -10.30
N SER A 52 -0.86 -14.44 -9.38
CA SER A 52 -2.30 -14.48 -9.59
C SER A 52 -3.03 -13.41 -8.79
N LEU A 53 -4.24 -13.06 -9.21
CA LEU A 53 -5.14 -12.19 -8.44
C LEU A 53 -5.55 -12.81 -7.11
N GLU A 54 -5.68 -14.13 -7.07
CA GLU A 54 -5.97 -14.85 -5.82
C GLU A 54 -4.87 -14.68 -4.78
N GLN A 55 -3.60 -14.81 -5.20
CA GLN A 55 -2.45 -14.55 -4.34
C GLN A 55 -2.39 -13.09 -3.90
N TYR A 56 -2.68 -12.16 -4.81
CA TYR A 56 -2.74 -10.73 -4.51
C TYR A 56 -3.81 -10.41 -3.46
N GLU A 57 -5.03 -10.92 -3.64
CA GLU A 57 -6.13 -10.70 -2.68
C GLU A 57 -5.81 -11.29 -1.30
N ALA A 58 -5.22 -12.48 -1.27
CA ALA A 58 -4.79 -13.13 -0.02
C ALA A 58 -3.78 -12.28 0.74
N MET A 59 -2.80 -11.68 0.05
CA MET A 59 -1.82 -10.79 0.66
C MET A 59 -2.48 -9.51 1.19
N MET A 60 -3.37 -8.89 0.40
CA MET A 60 -4.05 -7.66 0.80
C MET A 60 -4.91 -7.84 2.06
N ASN A 61 -5.43 -9.05 2.30
CA ASN A 61 -6.27 -9.37 3.46
C ASN A 61 -5.51 -10.13 4.56
N ASP A 62 -4.21 -10.33 4.40
CA ASP A 62 -3.39 -10.95 5.44
C ASP A 62 -3.45 -10.13 6.74
N PRO A 63 -3.68 -10.75 7.91
CA PRO A 63 -3.79 -10.03 9.18
C PRO A 63 -2.55 -9.18 9.53
N GLU A 64 -1.36 -9.65 9.20
CA GLU A 64 -0.13 -8.89 9.43
C GLU A 64 -0.07 -7.66 8.52
N HIS A 65 -0.51 -7.79 7.27
CA HIS A 65 -0.57 -6.67 6.33
C HIS A 65 -1.60 -5.63 6.78
N LEU A 66 -2.78 -6.06 7.22
CA LEU A 66 -3.81 -5.16 7.74
C LEU A 66 -3.33 -4.41 8.98
N GLU A 67 -2.62 -5.10 9.87
CA GLU A 67 -2.05 -4.47 11.08
C GLU A 67 -0.96 -3.45 10.73
N MET A 68 -0.12 -3.76 9.75
CA MET A 68 0.87 -2.80 9.23
C MET A 68 0.21 -1.54 8.69
N ASP A 69 -0.88 -1.67 7.95
CA ASP A 69 -1.61 -0.53 7.43
C ASP A 69 -2.21 0.31 8.57
N ARG A 70 -2.78 -0.33 9.59
CA ARG A 70 -3.32 0.37 10.77
C ARG A 70 -2.25 1.14 11.54
N MET A 71 -1.05 0.59 11.62
CA MET A 71 0.07 1.26 12.31
C MET A 71 0.72 2.33 11.44
N GLY A 72 0.83 2.11 10.15
CA GLY A 72 1.59 2.95 9.23
C GLY A 72 0.80 4.11 8.64
N LEU A 73 -0.45 3.91 8.25
CA LEU A 73 -1.24 4.94 7.56
C LEU A 73 -1.34 6.28 8.34
N PRO A 74 -1.48 6.29 9.67
CA PRO A 74 -1.47 7.56 10.43
C PRO A 74 -0.19 8.37 10.33
N LEU A 75 0.92 7.73 9.96
CA LEU A 75 2.24 8.34 9.86
C LEU A 75 2.57 8.84 8.46
N ILE A 76 1.71 8.55 7.49
CA ILE A 76 1.93 8.87 6.07
C ILE A 76 1.16 10.14 5.70
N SER A 77 1.82 11.05 4.98
CA SER A 77 1.18 12.25 4.44
C SER A 77 0.69 12.05 3.00
N ARG A 78 1.50 11.40 2.17
CA ARG A 78 1.20 11.19 0.74
C ARG A 78 1.45 9.74 0.37
N PHE A 79 0.54 9.18 -0.41
CA PHE A 79 0.61 7.79 -0.83
C PHE A 79 0.13 7.64 -2.27
N VAL A 80 0.85 6.84 -3.06
CA VAL A 80 0.43 6.37 -4.38
C VAL A 80 0.48 4.85 -4.39
N SER A 81 -0.64 4.23 -4.73
CA SER A 81 -0.74 2.79 -4.93
C SER A 81 -1.21 2.51 -6.34
N PHE A 82 -0.43 1.74 -7.09
CA PHE A 82 -0.79 1.35 -8.45
C PHE A 82 -0.40 -0.10 -8.70
N ASP A 83 -1.09 -0.72 -9.63
CA ASP A 83 -0.83 -2.09 -10.07
C ASP A 83 -0.44 -2.09 -11.54
N ILE A 84 0.56 -2.90 -11.90
CA ILE A 84 0.94 -3.16 -13.28
C ILE A 84 0.48 -4.58 -13.60
N VAL A 85 -0.33 -4.72 -14.65
CA VAL A 85 -0.91 -5.98 -15.07
C VAL A 85 -0.49 -6.26 -16.50
N ASP A 86 0.02 -7.45 -16.76
CA ASP A 86 0.44 -7.89 -18.09
C ASP A 86 -0.68 -8.54 -18.90
N ASP A 87 -1.85 -8.72 -18.31
CA ASP A 87 -3.07 -9.14 -18.98
C ASP A 87 -3.90 -7.90 -19.37
N PHE A 88 -4.18 -7.76 -20.65
CA PHE A 88 -4.90 -6.60 -21.20
C PHE A 88 -6.42 -6.79 -21.25
N ASP A 89 -6.96 -7.87 -20.70
CA ASP A 89 -8.41 -8.07 -20.58
C ASP A 89 -8.99 -7.06 -19.57
N PRO A 90 -9.95 -6.23 -19.96
CA PRO A 90 -10.60 -5.28 -19.06
C PRO A 90 -11.20 -5.93 -17.80
N ALA A 91 -11.61 -7.20 -17.88
CA ALA A 91 -12.15 -7.93 -16.74
C ALA A 91 -11.13 -8.07 -15.60
N VAL A 92 -9.84 -8.10 -15.91
CA VAL A 92 -8.77 -8.14 -14.88
C VAL A 92 -8.72 -6.84 -14.10
N VAL A 93 -8.85 -5.71 -14.76
CA VAL A 93 -8.90 -4.40 -14.12
C VAL A 93 -10.12 -4.29 -13.21
N ASP A 94 -11.28 -4.74 -13.69
CA ASP A 94 -12.51 -4.73 -12.90
C ASP A 94 -12.36 -5.60 -11.64
N GLU A 95 -11.75 -6.78 -11.78
CA GLU A 95 -11.50 -7.66 -10.64
C GLU A 95 -10.56 -7.03 -9.60
N ILE A 96 -9.50 -6.34 -10.04
CA ILE A 96 -8.61 -5.61 -9.12
C ILE A 96 -9.40 -4.54 -8.33
N HIS A 97 -10.26 -3.78 -8.99
CA HIS A 97 -11.11 -2.80 -8.31
C HIS A 97 -12.05 -3.48 -7.30
N GLN A 98 -12.62 -4.63 -7.65
CA GLN A 98 -13.49 -5.38 -6.75
C GLN A 98 -12.74 -5.96 -5.54
N ILE A 99 -11.50 -6.41 -5.72
CA ILE A 99 -10.65 -6.85 -4.61
C ILE A 99 -10.48 -5.73 -3.59
N HIS A 100 -10.14 -4.53 -4.03
CA HIS A 100 -9.99 -3.38 -3.14
C HIS A 100 -11.31 -2.98 -2.49
N GLN A 101 -12.41 -3.01 -3.24
CA GLN A 101 -13.74 -2.68 -2.71
C GLN A 101 -14.15 -3.66 -1.62
N ARG A 102 -13.99 -4.97 -1.84
CA ARG A 102 -14.29 -5.99 -0.82
C ARG A 102 -13.46 -5.79 0.46
N ARG A 103 -12.18 -5.44 0.30
CA ARG A 103 -11.28 -5.17 1.42
C ARG A 103 -11.77 -3.98 2.26
N PHE A 104 -12.10 -2.88 1.63
CA PHE A 104 -12.58 -1.68 2.33
C PHE A 104 -13.98 -1.86 2.92
N ASP A 105 -14.84 -2.63 2.28
CA ASP A 105 -16.16 -2.98 2.84
C ASP A 105 -16.01 -3.81 4.12
N ALA A 106 -15.03 -4.72 4.16
CA ALA A 106 -14.73 -5.54 5.33
C ALA A 106 -13.98 -4.77 6.44
N HIS A 107 -13.26 -3.71 6.09
CA HIS A 107 -12.39 -2.95 6.99
C HIS A 107 -12.61 -1.43 6.84
N PRO A 108 -13.78 -0.90 7.26
CA PRO A 108 -14.08 0.52 7.13
C PRO A 108 -13.14 1.43 7.93
N ASP A 109 -12.50 0.91 8.98
CA ASP A 109 -11.46 1.61 9.73
C ASP A 109 -10.26 2.00 8.87
N LEU A 110 -9.91 1.20 7.86
CA LEU A 110 -8.83 1.53 6.92
C LEU A 110 -9.21 2.74 6.06
N VAL A 111 -10.47 2.86 5.65
CA VAL A 111 -10.95 4.04 4.89
C VAL A 111 -10.80 5.30 5.73
N GLU A 112 -11.18 5.25 7.01
CA GLU A 112 -11.02 6.38 7.93
C GLU A 112 -9.56 6.79 8.08
N LEU A 113 -8.64 5.82 8.19
CA LEU A 113 -7.21 6.08 8.26
C LEU A 113 -6.66 6.69 6.97
N ILE A 114 -7.06 6.16 5.82
CA ILE A 114 -6.67 6.70 4.51
C ILE A 114 -7.17 8.13 4.34
N ASP A 115 -8.34 8.45 4.82
CA ASP A 115 -8.88 9.81 4.75
C ASP A 115 -8.10 10.83 5.58
N THR A 116 -7.22 10.39 6.49
CA THR A 116 -6.29 11.28 7.21
C THR A 116 -5.10 11.73 6.36
N LEU A 117 -4.80 11.05 5.26
CA LEU A 117 -3.70 11.41 4.37
C LEU A 117 -4.01 12.73 3.66
N ASP A 118 -2.97 13.53 3.41
CA ASP A 118 -3.10 14.77 2.63
C ASP A 118 -3.40 14.44 1.16
N GLU A 119 -2.77 13.38 0.64
CA GLU A 119 -2.94 12.92 -0.73
C GLU A 119 -2.89 11.40 -0.80
N TYR A 120 -3.84 10.81 -1.50
CA TYR A 120 -3.82 9.41 -1.89
C TYR A 120 -4.24 9.29 -3.35
N GLN A 121 -3.41 8.63 -4.17
CA GLN A 121 -3.71 8.35 -5.58
C GLN A 121 -3.56 6.87 -5.87
N GLY A 122 -4.35 6.37 -6.81
CA GLY A 122 -4.26 5.00 -7.29
C GLY A 122 -5.61 4.36 -7.56
N SER A 123 -5.57 3.16 -8.13
CA SER A 123 -6.77 2.38 -8.48
C SER A 123 -7.62 1.99 -7.28
N ALA A 124 -7.04 2.00 -6.09
CA ALA A 124 -7.68 1.57 -4.85
C ALA A 124 -8.07 2.73 -3.92
N ALA A 125 -7.97 3.99 -4.37
CA ALA A 125 -8.22 5.14 -3.50
C ALA A 125 -9.68 5.20 -3.02
N PRO A 126 -9.98 5.00 -1.72
CA PRO A 126 -11.32 5.06 -1.17
C PRO A 126 -11.61 6.40 -0.50
N GLY A 127 -12.84 6.53 0.03
CA GLY A 127 -13.24 7.67 0.86
C GLY A 127 -13.18 8.99 0.10
N LYS A 128 -12.65 10.02 0.75
CA LYS A 128 -12.52 11.35 0.11
C LYS A 128 -11.59 11.37 -1.09
N HIS A 129 -10.75 10.36 -1.26
CA HIS A 129 -9.81 10.22 -2.36
C HIS A 129 -10.39 9.44 -3.53
N ALA A 130 -11.57 8.84 -3.41
CA ALA A 130 -12.24 8.10 -4.47
C ALA A 130 -12.51 9.02 -5.67
N ARG A 131 -12.31 8.47 -6.86
CA ARG A 131 -12.54 9.18 -8.12
C ARG A 131 -13.82 8.74 -8.79
#